data_95c87c0bbb6aeb2790d0b9c865e28de7
#
_entry.id   95c87c0bbb6aeb2790d0b9c865e28de7
#
_cell.length_a   1.000
_cell.length_b   1.000
_cell.length_c   1.000
_cell.angle_alpha   90.00
_cell.angle_beta   90.00
_cell.angle_gamma   90.00
#
_symmetry.space_group_name_H-M   'P 1'
#
loop_
_entity.id
_entity.type
_entity.pdbx_description
1 polymer ?
#
loop_
_entity_poly.entity_id
_entity_poly.type
_entity_poly.pdbx_seq_one_letter_code
_entity_poly.pdbx_strand_id
1 'polypeptide(L)'
;MSEKREAVIVAYGRSACCKARKGSLAGTNPIEYSAEVLQGVLGRVPALDPSLIEDVILGCAMPVNEMDYNAARMIARRAGLPNSVPGQTINRFCSSALQAVATAANAILAGQMDCVVAGGTECMTRCFRPCPEEYIDKKLQEMDEGLYISMGETAERVADRYGVTREAMDRMAYESHKKALAAQEAGKLDPSIVPIHNAEGMLLTKDEGIRADISMESLAGLRTCFRENGRVTAATSSQTTDASAFAVLMSADLAKELGLKPIAKFISFAAAGCEAEVMGLGPIYAVPKALKRAGLKLDDMDVIELNEAFAAQALVCIDQLGMDPAKVNPYGGAMALGHPMGATGVVLLGKALDYLKDNNKKYALVTMCIGGGMGAAGVFERID
;
A
#
# COMPACT_ATOMS: atom_id res chain seq x y z
N MET A 1 0.70 31.28 21.13
CA MET A 1 0.14 30.27 20.22
C MET A 1 0.85 28.98 20.57
N SER A 2 0.13 27.92 20.99
CA SER A 2 0.78 26.61 21.18
C SER A 2 1.42 26.21 19.85
N GLU A 3 2.67 25.75 19.89
CA GLU A 3 3.30 25.16 18.70
C GLU A 3 2.37 24.09 18.12
N LYS A 4 2.23 24.10 16.81
CA LYS A 4 1.34 23.14 16.12
C LYS A 4 1.96 21.76 16.26
N ARG A 5 1.23 20.84 16.94
CA ARG A 5 1.67 19.46 17.12
C ARG A 5 1.92 18.80 15.77
N GLU A 6 2.99 18.02 15.67
CA GLU A 6 3.38 17.31 14.45
C GLU A 6 3.40 15.81 14.68
N ALA A 7 2.96 15.06 13.66
CA ALA A 7 3.05 13.59 13.61
C ALA A 7 4.20 13.22 12.68
N VAL A 8 5.17 12.50 13.21
CA VAL A 8 6.38 12.11 12.48
C VAL A 8 6.53 10.59 12.43
N ILE A 9 7.15 10.10 11.36
CA ILE A 9 7.53 8.71 11.17
C ILE A 9 8.99 8.56 11.59
N VAL A 10 9.26 7.65 12.52
CA VAL A 10 10.61 7.38 13.03
C VAL A 10 11.18 6.04 12.58
N ALA A 11 10.31 5.11 12.16
CA ALA A 11 10.70 3.85 11.57
C ALA A 11 9.61 3.35 10.62
N TYR A 12 10.00 2.59 9.61
CA TYR A 12 9.10 1.83 8.74
C TYR A 12 9.81 0.59 8.21
N GLY A 13 9.05 -0.37 7.74
CA GLY A 13 9.58 -1.56 7.11
C GLY A 13 8.47 -2.49 6.65
N ARG A 14 8.83 -3.44 5.77
CA ARG A 14 7.93 -4.41 5.18
C ARG A 14 8.59 -5.76 5.01
N SER A 15 7.82 -6.81 4.87
CA SER A 15 8.34 -8.07 4.33
C SER A 15 8.70 -7.92 2.85
N ALA A 16 9.40 -8.89 2.30
CA ALA A 16 9.34 -9.14 0.87
C ALA A 16 7.88 -9.35 0.44
N CYS A 17 7.52 -8.87 -0.76
CA CYS A 17 6.25 -9.15 -1.39
C CYS A 17 6.33 -10.52 -2.08
N CYS A 18 5.57 -11.49 -1.58
CA CYS A 18 5.57 -12.86 -2.08
C CYS A 18 4.30 -13.15 -2.88
N LYS A 19 4.42 -13.92 -3.97
CA LYS A 19 3.25 -14.27 -4.80
C LYS A 19 2.26 -15.11 -3.99
N ALA A 20 1.00 -14.73 -4.00
CA ALA A 20 -0.02 -15.53 -3.36
C ALA A 20 -0.08 -16.96 -3.96
N ARG A 21 -0.34 -17.95 -3.11
CA ARG A 21 -0.50 -19.37 -3.44
C ARG A 21 0.76 -20.09 -3.92
N LYS A 22 1.77 -19.40 -4.42
CA LYS A 22 2.98 -20.00 -5.03
C LYS A 22 4.29 -19.42 -4.48
N GLY A 23 4.21 -18.30 -3.77
CA GLY A 23 5.38 -17.63 -3.20
C GLY A 23 5.76 -18.19 -1.84
N SER A 24 6.88 -17.75 -1.35
CA SER A 24 7.52 -18.27 -0.14
C SER A 24 6.72 -18.06 1.15
N LEU A 25 5.75 -17.12 1.19
CA LEU A 25 4.87 -16.92 2.34
C LEU A 25 3.57 -17.74 2.28
N ALA A 26 3.29 -18.46 1.19
CA ALA A 26 2.02 -19.19 1.02
C ALA A 26 1.75 -20.23 2.12
N GLY A 27 2.79 -20.84 2.68
CA GLY A 27 2.73 -21.79 3.79
C GLY A 27 2.74 -21.16 5.19
N THR A 28 3.08 -19.87 5.30
CA THR A 28 3.31 -19.20 6.59
C THR A 28 2.04 -18.51 7.10
N ASN A 29 1.78 -18.62 8.40
CA ASN A 29 0.65 -17.95 9.03
C ASN A 29 0.84 -16.42 8.97
N PRO A 30 -0.18 -15.64 8.51
CA PRO A 30 -0.04 -14.19 8.39
C PRO A 30 0.22 -13.46 9.71
N ILE A 31 -0.26 -13.96 10.82
CA ILE A 31 0.04 -13.40 12.15
C ILE A 31 1.53 -13.57 12.48
N GLU A 32 2.13 -14.69 12.07
CA GLU A 32 3.54 -14.99 12.33
C GLU A 32 4.46 -14.07 11.54
N TYR A 33 4.35 -14.06 10.20
CA TYR A 33 5.23 -13.20 9.41
C TYR A 33 5.02 -11.70 9.69
N SER A 34 3.80 -11.29 10.05
CA SER A 34 3.52 -9.91 10.43
C SER A 34 4.17 -9.54 11.75
N ALA A 35 4.19 -10.46 12.72
CA ALA A 35 4.86 -10.24 13.99
C ALA A 35 6.38 -10.08 13.82
N GLU A 36 7.01 -10.87 12.94
CA GLU A 36 8.44 -10.72 12.62
C GLU A 36 8.73 -9.37 11.96
N VAL A 37 7.89 -8.93 11.01
CA VAL A 37 8.03 -7.60 10.39
C VAL A 37 7.91 -6.51 11.44
N LEU A 38 6.91 -6.58 12.33
CA LEU A 38 6.74 -5.60 13.41
C LEU A 38 7.96 -5.57 14.35
N GLN A 39 8.47 -6.73 14.75
CA GLN A 39 9.70 -6.83 15.55
C GLN A 39 10.89 -6.17 14.84
N GLY A 40 11.08 -6.45 13.55
CA GLY A 40 12.15 -5.83 12.77
C GLY A 40 12.02 -4.32 12.63
N VAL A 41 10.80 -3.81 12.49
CA VAL A 41 10.54 -2.34 12.46
C VAL A 41 10.83 -1.71 13.81
N LEU A 42 10.40 -2.31 14.92
CA LEU A 42 10.73 -1.84 16.27
C LEU A 42 12.23 -1.91 16.56
N GLY A 43 12.92 -2.91 16.01
CA GLY A 43 14.38 -3.03 16.09
C GLY A 43 15.13 -1.86 15.42
N ARG A 44 14.49 -1.09 14.54
CA ARG A 44 15.07 0.12 13.91
C ARG A 44 15.05 1.35 14.85
N VAL A 45 14.30 1.28 15.95
CA VAL A 45 14.17 2.34 16.96
C VAL A 45 14.37 1.77 18.38
N PRO A 46 15.57 1.24 18.69
CA PRO A 46 15.82 0.53 19.94
C PRO A 46 15.69 1.39 21.20
N ALA A 47 15.67 2.72 21.07
CA ALA A 47 15.43 3.65 22.18
C ALA A 47 13.93 3.75 22.53
N LEU A 48 13.01 3.26 21.69
CA LEU A 48 11.59 3.24 22.00
C LEU A 48 11.27 2.08 22.95
N ASP A 49 10.86 2.41 24.18
CA ASP A 49 10.24 1.43 25.07
C ASP A 49 8.88 1.00 24.49
N PRO A 50 8.66 -0.28 24.20
CA PRO A 50 7.39 -0.77 23.66
C PRO A 50 6.16 -0.44 24.52
N SER A 51 6.33 -0.16 25.82
CA SER A 51 5.24 0.24 26.70
C SER A 51 4.68 1.64 26.41
N LEU A 52 5.44 2.47 25.67
CA LEU A 52 5.01 3.79 25.20
C LEU A 52 4.10 3.72 23.97
N ILE A 53 3.98 2.55 23.33
CA ILE A 53 3.08 2.37 22.19
C ILE A 53 1.65 2.31 22.72
N GLU A 54 0.83 3.29 22.31
CA GLU A 54 -0.54 3.45 22.81
C GLU A 54 -1.58 2.71 21.96
N ASP A 55 -1.26 2.38 20.69
CA ASP A 55 -2.12 1.53 19.85
C ASP A 55 -1.33 0.89 18.69
N VAL A 56 -1.85 -0.22 18.18
CA VAL A 56 -1.45 -0.83 16.91
C VAL A 56 -2.64 -0.77 15.96
N ILE A 57 -2.55 0.06 14.92
CA ILE A 57 -3.60 0.21 13.91
C ILE A 57 -3.20 -0.56 12.66
N LEU A 58 -3.89 -1.67 12.41
CA LEU A 58 -3.62 -2.58 11.30
C LEU A 58 -4.66 -2.47 10.20
N GLY A 59 -4.21 -2.18 9.00
CA GLY A 59 -5.00 -2.35 7.78
C GLY A 59 -5.07 -3.82 7.35
N CYS A 60 -6.28 -4.30 7.06
CA CYS A 60 -6.51 -5.61 6.46
C CYS A 60 -7.73 -5.52 5.55
N ALA A 61 -7.57 -5.84 4.26
CA ALA A 61 -8.65 -5.75 3.29
C ALA A 61 -9.60 -6.95 3.37
N MET A 62 -9.07 -8.13 3.71
CA MET A 62 -9.81 -9.38 3.84
C MET A 62 -9.59 -9.97 5.25
N PRO A 63 -10.24 -9.40 6.29
CA PRO A 63 -10.10 -9.87 7.67
C PRO A 63 -10.94 -11.13 7.90
N VAL A 64 -10.50 -12.23 7.32
CA VAL A 64 -11.15 -13.56 7.42
C VAL A 64 -10.10 -14.64 7.69
N ASN A 65 -10.51 -15.83 8.07
CA ASN A 65 -9.66 -16.96 8.42
C ASN A 65 -8.65 -16.58 9.51
N GLU A 66 -7.34 -16.73 9.28
CA GLU A 66 -6.28 -16.39 10.25
C GLU A 66 -6.23 -14.88 10.58
N MET A 67 -6.82 -14.03 9.73
CA MET A 67 -6.90 -12.57 9.92
C MET A 67 -8.23 -12.14 10.54
N ASP A 68 -9.10 -13.08 10.89
CA ASP A 68 -10.34 -12.79 11.62
C ASP A 68 -10.08 -12.29 13.05
N TYR A 69 -11.13 -12.02 13.80
CA TYR A 69 -11.07 -11.35 15.09
C TYR A 69 -10.37 -9.97 14.99
N ASN A 70 -9.50 -9.65 15.93
CA ASN A 70 -8.67 -8.44 15.90
C ASN A 70 -7.23 -8.82 15.59
N ALA A 71 -6.91 -8.93 14.30
CA ALA A 71 -5.57 -9.29 13.82
C ALA A 71 -4.49 -8.34 14.34
N ALA A 72 -4.77 -7.03 14.49
CA ALA A 72 -3.83 -6.06 15.06
C ALA A 72 -3.39 -6.47 16.47
N ARG A 73 -4.34 -6.84 17.32
CA ARG A 73 -4.04 -7.27 18.67
C ARG A 73 -3.28 -8.60 18.71
N MET A 74 -3.64 -9.55 17.85
CA MET A 74 -2.93 -10.82 17.75
C MET A 74 -1.48 -10.64 17.32
N ILE A 75 -1.24 -9.81 16.29
CA ILE A 75 0.11 -9.49 15.80
C ILE A 75 0.92 -8.77 16.88
N ALA A 76 0.35 -7.77 17.54
CA ALA A 76 1.00 -7.05 18.64
C ALA A 76 1.47 -8.00 19.74
N ARG A 77 0.60 -8.92 20.15
CA ARG A 77 0.93 -9.93 21.18
C ARG A 77 1.96 -10.95 20.69
N ARG A 78 1.83 -11.43 19.46
CA ARG A 78 2.80 -12.38 18.85
C ARG A 78 4.17 -11.74 18.67
N ALA A 79 4.23 -10.42 18.41
CA ALA A 79 5.47 -9.64 18.32
C ALA A 79 6.12 -9.37 19.70
N GLY A 80 5.45 -9.69 20.79
CA GLY A 80 5.98 -9.51 22.16
C GLY A 80 5.64 -8.16 22.79
N LEU A 81 4.78 -7.34 22.19
CA LEU A 81 4.35 -6.09 22.81
C LEU A 81 3.63 -6.34 24.15
N PRO A 82 3.74 -5.43 25.14
CA PRO A 82 3.10 -5.56 26.44
C PRO A 82 1.57 -5.72 26.37
N ASN A 83 0.97 -6.26 27.42
CA ASN A 83 -0.48 -6.39 27.53
C ASN A 83 -1.21 -5.04 27.51
N SER A 84 -0.52 -3.96 27.91
CA SER A 84 -1.04 -2.60 27.90
C SER A 84 -1.30 -2.06 26.48
N VAL A 85 -0.59 -2.57 25.44
CA VAL A 85 -0.74 -2.09 24.07
C VAL A 85 -2.00 -2.70 23.42
N PRO A 86 -3.05 -1.93 23.15
CA PRO A 86 -4.24 -2.40 22.45
C PRO A 86 -3.97 -2.63 20.96
N GLY A 87 -5.02 -2.85 20.18
CA GLY A 87 -4.93 -2.94 18.74
C GLY A 87 -6.29 -2.81 18.09
N GLN A 88 -6.33 -2.23 16.91
CA GLN A 88 -7.54 -2.16 16.08
C GLN A 88 -7.24 -2.56 14.65
N THR A 89 -8.11 -3.40 14.07
CA THR A 89 -8.05 -3.78 12.66
C THR A 89 -9.06 -2.92 11.89
N ILE A 90 -8.58 -2.26 10.84
CA ILE A 90 -9.40 -1.39 10.00
C ILE A 90 -9.41 -1.86 8.55
N ASN A 91 -10.50 -1.61 7.85
CA ASN A 91 -10.69 -1.98 6.46
C ASN A 91 -11.11 -0.76 5.61
N ARG A 92 -10.24 -0.39 4.67
CA ARG A 92 -10.53 0.46 3.52
C ARG A 92 -9.91 -0.19 2.28
N PHE A 93 -10.10 -1.52 2.14
CA PHE A 93 -9.53 -2.33 1.06
C PHE A 93 -8.07 -1.97 0.76
N CYS A 94 -7.75 -1.62 -0.49
CA CYS A 94 -6.38 -1.33 -0.95
C CYS A 94 -5.66 -0.21 -0.18
N SER A 95 -6.40 0.69 0.48
CA SER A 95 -5.85 1.82 1.24
C SER A 95 -5.76 1.58 2.75
N SER A 96 -6.05 0.37 3.23
CA SER A 96 -6.16 0.13 4.67
C SER A 96 -4.91 0.55 5.46
N ALA A 97 -3.70 0.23 4.99
CA ALA A 97 -2.48 0.66 5.67
C ALA A 97 -2.24 2.18 5.60
N LEU A 98 -2.53 2.82 4.46
CA LEU A 98 -2.40 4.28 4.37
C LEU A 98 -3.45 4.99 5.25
N GLN A 99 -4.66 4.42 5.37
CA GLN A 99 -5.67 4.87 6.31
C GLN A 99 -5.23 4.67 7.76
N ALA A 100 -4.57 3.55 8.09
CA ALA A 100 -4.02 3.30 9.42
C ALA A 100 -2.99 4.39 9.79
N VAL A 101 -2.06 4.71 8.89
CA VAL A 101 -1.10 5.80 9.06
C VAL A 101 -1.81 7.14 9.28
N ALA A 102 -2.84 7.45 8.47
CA ALA A 102 -3.59 8.69 8.62
C ALA A 102 -4.38 8.75 9.94
N THR A 103 -4.95 7.62 10.39
CA THR A 103 -5.68 7.54 11.67
C THR A 103 -4.73 7.76 12.85
N ALA A 104 -3.56 7.10 12.84
CA ALA A 104 -2.51 7.29 13.83
C ALA A 104 -2.02 8.75 13.87
N ALA A 105 -1.67 9.30 12.69
CA ALA A 105 -1.22 10.69 12.58
C ALA A 105 -2.26 11.69 13.10
N ASN A 106 -3.54 11.49 12.78
CA ASN A 106 -4.62 12.36 13.26
C ASN A 106 -4.82 12.27 14.77
N ALA A 107 -4.68 11.09 15.38
CA ALA A 107 -4.74 10.93 16.83
C ALA A 107 -3.57 11.67 17.51
N ILE A 108 -2.36 11.58 16.94
CA ILE A 108 -1.19 12.31 17.43
C ILE A 108 -1.40 13.84 17.29
N LEU A 109 -1.84 14.31 16.12
CA LEU A 109 -2.09 15.73 15.87
C LEU A 109 -3.19 16.31 16.77
N ALA A 110 -4.17 15.49 17.15
CA ALA A 110 -5.23 15.87 18.07
C ALA A 110 -4.81 15.80 19.56
N GLY A 111 -3.61 15.34 19.86
CA GLY A 111 -3.10 15.18 21.22
C GLY A 111 -3.77 14.04 22.01
N GLN A 112 -4.37 13.06 21.32
CA GLN A 112 -4.98 11.90 21.94
C GLN A 112 -3.97 10.78 22.22
N MET A 113 -2.91 10.72 21.39
CA MET A 113 -1.83 9.73 21.49
C MET A 113 -0.50 10.38 21.16
N ASP A 114 0.58 9.80 21.65
CA ASP A 114 1.95 10.23 21.39
C ASP A 114 2.75 9.23 20.56
N CYS A 115 2.46 7.94 20.64
CA CYS A 115 3.17 6.89 19.91
C CYS A 115 2.23 5.79 19.44
N VAL A 116 2.21 5.54 18.12
CA VAL A 116 1.31 4.57 17.49
C VAL A 116 2.08 3.76 16.45
N VAL A 117 1.88 2.46 16.42
CA VAL A 117 2.27 1.61 15.29
C VAL A 117 1.11 1.56 14.30
N ALA A 118 1.37 1.93 13.06
CA ALA A 118 0.38 1.84 11.99
C ALA A 118 0.94 1.03 10.82
N GLY A 119 0.10 0.21 10.22
CA GLY A 119 0.57 -0.64 9.11
C GLY A 119 -0.55 -1.43 8.48
N GLY A 120 -0.17 -2.54 7.87
CA GLY A 120 -1.15 -3.45 7.30
C GLY A 120 -0.54 -4.80 6.94
N THR A 121 -1.43 -5.76 6.83
CA THR A 121 -1.11 -7.14 6.45
C THR A 121 -2.16 -7.66 5.50
N GLU A 122 -1.73 -8.41 4.51
CA GLU A 122 -2.64 -9.15 3.65
C GLU A 122 -2.10 -10.54 3.37
N CYS A 123 -2.98 -11.54 3.42
CA CYS A 123 -2.71 -12.90 3.02
C CYS A 123 -3.69 -13.31 1.91
N MET A 124 -3.35 -12.93 0.67
CA MET A 124 -4.21 -13.27 -0.47
C MET A 124 -4.18 -14.76 -0.81
N THR A 125 -3.21 -15.49 -0.29
CA THR A 125 -3.16 -16.97 -0.42
C THR A 125 -4.39 -17.63 0.20
N ARG A 126 -4.79 -17.20 1.41
CA ARG A 126 -5.80 -17.88 2.24
C ARG A 126 -7.07 -17.08 2.44
N CYS A 127 -6.96 -15.74 2.39
CA CYS A 127 -8.07 -14.86 2.73
C CYS A 127 -8.79 -14.28 1.51
N PHE A 128 -8.14 -14.20 0.34
CA PHE A 128 -8.73 -13.60 -0.84
C PHE A 128 -9.79 -14.51 -1.47
N ARG A 129 -11.04 -14.08 -1.36
CA ARG A 129 -12.21 -14.77 -1.91
C ARG A 129 -13.26 -13.77 -2.40
N PRO A 130 -14.07 -14.13 -3.42
CA PRO A 130 -15.24 -13.32 -3.79
C PRO A 130 -16.27 -13.32 -2.64
N CYS A 131 -17.13 -12.30 -2.62
CA CYS A 131 -18.28 -12.29 -1.72
C CYS A 131 -19.22 -13.47 -2.07
N PRO A 132 -19.57 -14.34 -1.12
CA PRO A 132 -20.54 -15.38 -1.34
C PRO A 132 -21.89 -14.82 -1.78
N GLU A 133 -22.58 -15.51 -2.69
CA GLU A 133 -23.83 -14.99 -3.26
C GLU A 133 -24.92 -14.75 -2.21
N GLU A 134 -24.97 -15.59 -1.17
CA GLU A 134 -25.90 -15.45 -0.06
C GLU A 134 -25.69 -14.19 0.80
N TYR A 135 -24.54 -13.53 0.66
CA TYR A 135 -24.20 -12.28 1.39
C TYR A 135 -24.41 -11.02 0.53
N ILE A 136 -24.79 -11.19 -0.75
CA ILE A 136 -25.09 -10.06 -1.63
C ILE A 136 -26.46 -9.49 -1.28
N ASP A 137 -26.48 -8.19 -0.91
CA ASP A 137 -27.74 -7.45 -0.81
C ASP A 137 -28.29 -7.19 -2.21
N LYS A 138 -29.38 -7.86 -2.56
CA LYS A 138 -29.99 -7.80 -3.90
C LYS A 138 -30.48 -6.40 -4.24
N LYS A 139 -31.02 -5.66 -3.27
CA LYS A 139 -31.47 -4.29 -3.49
C LYS A 139 -30.31 -3.34 -3.77
N LEU A 140 -29.22 -3.50 -3.03
CA LEU A 140 -28.01 -2.70 -3.27
C LEU A 140 -27.39 -3.05 -4.63
N GLN A 141 -27.41 -4.32 -5.02
CA GLN A 141 -26.93 -4.76 -6.34
C GLN A 141 -27.77 -4.16 -7.49
N GLU A 142 -29.10 -4.04 -7.30
CA GLU A 142 -29.99 -3.36 -8.27
C GLU A 142 -29.75 -1.85 -8.33
N MET A 143 -29.36 -1.22 -7.21
CA MET A 143 -29.09 0.22 -7.14
C MET A 143 -27.72 0.59 -7.72
N ASP A 144 -26.70 -0.24 -7.49
CA ASP A 144 -25.33 -0.05 -7.92
C ASP A 144 -24.62 -1.40 -8.10
N GLU A 145 -24.76 -1.98 -9.29
CA GLU A 145 -24.13 -3.25 -9.63
C GLU A 145 -22.60 -3.21 -9.51
N GLY A 146 -22.00 -2.03 -9.71
CA GLY A 146 -20.57 -1.80 -9.65
C GLY A 146 -19.93 -2.20 -8.33
N LEU A 147 -20.70 -2.20 -7.23
CA LEU A 147 -20.20 -2.59 -5.90
C LEU A 147 -19.83 -4.07 -5.80
N TYR A 148 -20.42 -4.94 -6.62
CA TYR A 148 -20.24 -6.40 -6.56
C TYR A 148 -19.52 -6.98 -7.78
N ILE A 149 -19.22 -6.18 -8.81
CA ILE A 149 -18.45 -6.66 -9.96
C ILE A 149 -16.97 -6.88 -9.60
N SER A 150 -16.30 -7.74 -10.36
CA SER A 150 -14.89 -8.00 -10.14
C SER A 150 -14.04 -6.77 -10.44
N MET A 151 -12.90 -6.63 -9.75
CA MET A 151 -11.98 -5.52 -9.97
C MET A 151 -11.40 -5.52 -11.38
N GLY A 152 -11.20 -6.69 -11.98
CA GLY A 152 -10.76 -6.80 -13.37
C GLY A 152 -11.81 -6.29 -14.37
N GLU A 153 -13.09 -6.53 -14.10
CA GLU A 153 -14.19 -5.97 -14.89
C GLU A 153 -14.24 -4.43 -14.77
N THR A 154 -13.99 -3.87 -13.57
CA THR A 154 -13.87 -2.40 -13.43
C THR A 154 -12.71 -1.84 -14.26
N ALA A 155 -11.60 -2.57 -14.38
CA ALA A 155 -10.47 -2.16 -15.22
C ALA A 155 -10.81 -2.20 -16.71
N GLU A 156 -11.56 -3.21 -17.17
CA GLU A 156 -12.08 -3.26 -18.55
C GLU A 156 -13.00 -2.07 -18.83
N ARG A 157 -13.91 -1.72 -17.90
CA ARG A 157 -14.80 -0.55 -18.05
C ARG A 157 -14.02 0.76 -18.11
N VAL A 158 -12.94 0.91 -17.33
CA VAL A 158 -12.05 2.08 -17.44
C VAL A 158 -11.36 2.10 -18.80
N ALA A 159 -10.84 0.95 -19.27
CA ALA A 159 -10.20 0.86 -20.58
C ALA A 159 -11.16 1.22 -21.72
N ASP A 160 -12.42 0.78 -21.65
CA ASP A 160 -13.46 1.12 -22.62
C ASP A 160 -13.80 2.61 -22.58
N ARG A 161 -14.09 3.15 -21.38
CA ARG A 161 -14.54 4.56 -21.20
C ARG A 161 -13.49 5.57 -21.68
N TYR A 162 -12.21 5.26 -21.50
CA TYR A 162 -11.09 6.17 -21.85
C TYR A 162 -10.30 5.73 -23.08
N GLY A 163 -10.70 4.67 -23.77
CA GLY A 163 -10.04 4.20 -24.97
C GLY A 163 -8.61 3.69 -24.75
N VAL A 164 -8.30 3.17 -23.53
CA VAL A 164 -6.95 2.66 -23.25
C VAL A 164 -6.69 1.40 -24.05
N THR A 165 -5.61 1.40 -24.83
CA THR A 165 -5.27 0.28 -25.72
C THR A 165 -4.53 -0.83 -24.95
N ARG A 166 -4.63 -2.04 -25.46
CA ARG A 166 -3.86 -3.18 -24.95
C ARG A 166 -2.35 -2.92 -24.98
N GLU A 167 -1.86 -2.34 -26.06
CA GLU A 167 -0.43 -2.03 -26.22
C GLU A 167 0.06 -1.02 -25.16
N ALA A 168 -0.73 0.01 -24.84
CA ALA A 168 -0.38 0.99 -23.81
C ALA A 168 -0.28 0.33 -22.45
N MET A 169 -1.21 -0.58 -22.14
CA MET A 169 -1.21 -1.34 -20.88
C MET A 169 -0.01 -2.30 -20.79
N ASP A 170 0.29 -3.02 -21.86
CA ASP A 170 1.45 -3.93 -21.94
C ASP A 170 2.77 -3.16 -21.78
N ARG A 171 2.88 -1.99 -22.38
CA ARG A 171 4.05 -1.10 -22.24
C ARG A 171 4.23 -0.66 -20.78
N MET A 172 3.16 -0.24 -20.12
CA MET A 172 3.23 0.14 -18.70
C MET A 172 3.67 -1.04 -17.82
N ALA A 173 3.16 -2.24 -18.08
CA ALA A 173 3.57 -3.45 -17.37
C ALA A 173 5.07 -3.75 -17.60
N TYR A 174 5.52 -3.66 -18.84
CA TYR A 174 6.92 -3.83 -19.19
C TYR A 174 7.82 -2.83 -18.44
N GLU A 175 7.47 -1.55 -18.46
CA GLU A 175 8.23 -0.50 -17.79
C GLU A 175 8.24 -0.66 -16.26
N SER A 176 7.10 -1.05 -15.65
CA SER A 176 7.02 -1.34 -14.22
C SER A 176 8.02 -2.43 -13.81
N HIS A 177 8.08 -3.53 -14.56
CA HIS A 177 9.04 -4.60 -14.29
C HIS A 177 10.50 -4.17 -14.52
N LYS A 178 10.78 -3.40 -15.57
CA LYS A 178 12.14 -2.91 -15.85
C LYS A 178 12.63 -1.95 -14.75
N LYS A 179 11.78 -1.03 -14.31
CA LYS A 179 12.08 -0.14 -13.19
C LYS A 179 12.33 -0.93 -11.90
N ALA A 180 11.46 -1.90 -11.59
CA ALA A 180 11.58 -2.71 -10.37
C ALA A 180 12.85 -3.58 -10.40
N LEU A 181 13.19 -4.19 -11.54
CA LEU A 181 14.41 -4.98 -11.70
C LEU A 181 15.66 -4.12 -11.47
N ALA A 182 15.73 -2.97 -12.13
CA ALA A 182 16.86 -2.05 -11.97
C ALA A 182 16.99 -1.57 -10.51
N ALA A 183 15.87 -1.27 -9.85
CA ALA A 183 15.87 -0.87 -8.45
C ALA A 183 16.34 -2.00 -7.52
N GLN A 184 15.89 -3.23 -7.76
CA GLN A 184 16.30 -4.40 -6.97
C GLN A 184 17.79 -4.73 -7.17
N GLU A 185 18.30 -4.70 -8.40
CA GLU A 185 19.71 -4.92 -8.71
C GLU A 185 20.61 -3.84 -8.10
N ALA A 186 20.11 -2.60 -8.01
CA ALA A 186 20.81 -1.49 -7.38
C ALA A 186 20.64 -1.45 -5.84
N GLY A 187 19.93 -2.41 -5.22
CA GLY A 187 19.68 -2.46 -3.78
C GLY A 187 18.73 -1.37 -3.25
N LYS A 188 17.97 -0.71 -4.14
CA LYS A 188 17.08 0.41 -3.78
C LYS A 188 15.79 -0.03 -3.07
N LEU A 189 15.44 -1.30 -3.14
CA LEU A 189 14.28 -1.88 -2.45
C LEU A 189 14.65 -2.47 -1.08
N ASP A 190 15.94 -2.71 -0.84
CA ASP A 190 16.45 -3.40 0.36
C ASP A 190 16.22 -2.60 1.67
N PRO A 191 16.38 -1.26 1.71
CA PRO A 191 16.26 -0.50 2.96
C PRO A 191 14.91 -0.67 3.66
N SER A 192 13.82 -0.78 2.90
CA SER A 192 12.48 -1.00 3.47
C SER A 192 12.21 -2.45 3.86
N ILE A 193 12.95 -3.43 3.32
CA ILE A 193 12.72 -4.84 3.62
C ILE A 193 13.25 -5.18 5.02
N VAL A 194 12.40 -5.81 5.82
CA VAL A 194 12.74 -6.51 7.05
C VAL A 194 12.93 -7.98 6.67
N PRO A 195 14.12 -8.56 6.84
CA PRO A 195 14.32 -9.99 6.63
C PRO A 195 13.47 -10.79 7.62
N ILE A 196 12.68 -11.71 7.11
CA ILE A 196 11.81 -12.59 7.92
C ILE A 196 11.97 -14.04 7.46
N HIS A 197 11.57 -14.99 8.30
CA HIS A 197 11.58 -16.41 7.95
C HIS A 197 10.18 -16.85 7.49
N ASN A 198 10.15 -17.75 6.52
CA ASN A 198 8.92 -18.47 6.22
C ASN A 198 8.76 -19.71 7.13
N ALA A 199 7.64 -20.42 7.02
CA ALA A 199 7.35 -21.62 7.81
C ALA A 199 8.39 -22.75 7.63
N GLU A 200 9.18 -22.73 6.56
CA GLU A 200 10.24 -23.69 6.25
C GLU A 200 11.61 -23.23 6.77
N GLY A 201 11.69 -22.07 7.43
CA GLY A 201 12.91 -21.48 7.95
C GLY A 201 13.78 -20.76 6.91
N MET A 202 13.25 -20.52 5.69
CA MET A 202 13.98 -19.77 4.67
C MET A 202 13.90 -18.28 4.95
N LEU A 203 15.04 -17.58 4.91
CA LEU A 203 15.11 -16.13 5.08
C LEU A 203 14.68 -15.41 3.79
N LEU A 204 13.69 -14.55 3.88
CA LEU A 204 13.13 -13.78 2.78
C LEU A 204 13.66 -12.35 2.81
N THR A 205 14.36 -11.94 1.76
CA THR A 205 15.02 -10.63 1.65
C THR A 205 14.75 -9.91 0.34
N LYS A 206 13.99 -10.51 -0.60
CA LYS A 206 13.74 -9.95 -1.93
C LYS A 206 12.32 -10.20 -2.38
N ASP A 207 11.76 -9.23 -3.11
CA ASP A 207 10.46 -9.34 -3.74
C ASP A 207 10.47 -10.41 -4.85
N GLU A 208 9.43 -11.24 -4.93
CA GLU A 208 9.36 -12.39 -5.84
C GLU A 208 8.64 -12.09 -7.16
N GLY A 209 7.96 -10.93 -7.23
CA GLY A 209 7.09 -10.60 -8.36
C GLY A 209 7.79 -10.27 -9.65
N ILE A 210 9.02 -9.75 -9.57
CA ILE A 210 9.77 -9.17 -10.68
C ILE A 210 10.10 -10.23 -11.74
N ARG A 211 9.87 -9.91 -13.02
CA ARG A 211 10.19 -10.76 -14.17
C ARG A 211 11.31 -10.13 -14.97
N ALA A 212 12.51 -10.69 -14.88
CA ALA A 212 13.68 -10.21 -15.60
C ALA A 212 13.57 -10.44 -17.12
N ASP A 213 12.90 -11.50 -17.53
CA ASP A 213 12.70 -11.97 -18.91
C ASP A 213 11.48 -11.34 -19.62
N ILE A 214 10.82 -10.36 -19.02
CA ILE A 214 9.64 -9.72 -19.63
C ILE A 214 10.00 -9.01 -20.95
N SER A 215 9.17 -9.19 -21.97
CA SER A 215 9.28 -8.50 -23.26
C SER A 215 7.92 -8.09 -23.79
N MET A 216 7.87 -7.09 -24.66
CA MET A 216 6.63 -6.65 -25.30
C MET A 216 6.00 -7.78 -26.15
N GLU A 217 6.81 -8.61 -26.77
CA GLU A 217 6.34 -9.77 -27.53
C GLU A 217 5.63 -10.80 -26.62
N SER A 218 6.24 -11.13 -25.48
CA SER A 218 5.64 -12.08 -24.52
C SER A 218 4.34 -11.53 -23.94
N LEU A 219 4.24 -10.22 -23.72
CA LEU A 219 3.03 -9.57 -23.22
C LEU A 219 1.90 -9.59 -24.27
N ALA A 220 2.20 -9.25 -25.51
CA ALA A 220 1.23 -9.24 -26.61
C ALA A 220 0.55 -10.62 -26.82
N GLY A 221 1.26 -11.71 -26.55
CA GLY A 221 0.75 -13.08 -26.63
C GLY A 221 -0.17 -13.52 -25.49
N LEU A 222 -0.32 -12.71 -24.42
CA LEU A 222 -1.16 -13.09 -23.27
C LEU A 222 -2.64 -12.97 -23.57
N ARG A 223 -3.42 -13.98 -23.12
CA ARG A 223 -4.89 -13.95 -23.16
C ARG A 223 -5.45 -12.95 -22.16
N THR A 224 -6.61 -12.39 -22.46
CA THR A 224 -7.41 -11.58 -21.52
C THR A 224 -7.98 -12.45 -20.40
N CYS A 225 -8.19 -11.87 -19.22
CA CYS A 225 -8.49 -12.63 -18.00
C CYS A 225 -9.90 -12.41 -17.46
N PHE A 226 -10.54 -11.28 -17.74
CA PHE A 226 -11.75 -10.87 -17.03
C PHE A 226 -12.99 -10.79 -17.92
N ARG A 227 -12.79 -10.63 -19.22
CA ARG A 227 -13.86 -10.53 -20.20
C ARG A 227 -13.45 -11.23 -21.49
N GLU A 228 -14.39 -11.92 -22.14
CA GLU A 228 -14.20 -12.40 -23.49
C GLU A 228 -14.00 -11.19 -24.44
N ASN A 229 -12.98 -11.25 -25.27
CA ASN A 229 -12.56 -10.13 -26.12
C ASN A 229 -12.26 -8.82 -25.34
N GLY A 230 -11.88 -8.92 -24.07
CA GLY A 230 -11.40 -7.80 -23.27
C GLY A 230 -10.00 -7.35 -23.67
N ARG A 231 -9.41 -6.49 -22.84
CA ARG A 231 -8.05 -5.94 -23.04
C ARG A 231 -7.12 -6.23 -21.89
N VAL A 232 -7.66 -6.44 -20.67
CA VAL A 232 -6.89 -6.60 -19.46
C VAL A 232 -6.37 -8.04 -19.33
N THR A 233 -5.08 -8.17 -19.07
CA THR A 233 -4.40 -9.45 -18.90
C THR A 233 -3.85 -9.62 -17.48
N ALA A 234 -3.35 -10.81 -17.17
CA ALA A 234 -2.65 -11.03 -15.90
C ALA A 234 -1.41 -10.13 -15.73
N ALA A 235 -0.71 -9.79 -16.81
CA ALA A 235 0.47 -8.93 -16.75
C ALA A 235 0.13 -7.44 -16.60
N THR A 236 -1.04 -7.00 -17.09
CA THR A 236 -1.52 -5.62 -16.96
C THR A 236 -2.37 -5.40 -15.70
N SER A 237 -2.31 -6.37 -14.78
CA SER A 237 -2.94 -6.38 -13.47
C SER A 237 -1.87 -6.56 -12.39
N SER A 238 -2.10 -5.98 -11.21
CA SER A 238 -1.23 -6.24 -10.05
C SER A 238 -1.25 -7.70 -9.65
N GLN A 239 -0.12 -8.19 -9.17
CA GLN A 239 -0.02 -9.57 -8.69
C GLN A 239 -0.72 -9.70 -7.33
N THR A 240 -1.50 -10.77 -7.15
CA THR A 240 -2.00 -11.16 -5.82
C THR A 240 -0.83 -11.53 -4.92
N THR A 241 -0.80 -10.98 -3.69
CA THR A 241 0.43 -10.92 -2.90
C THR A 241 0.15 -11.13 -1.42
N ASP A 242 1.04 -11.86 -0.76
CA ASP A 242 1.14 -11.98 0.68
C ASP A 242 2.27 -11.08 1.16
N ALA A 243 1.99 -10.17 2.10
CA ALA A 243 2.99 -9.31 2.72
C ALA A 243 2.44 -8.56 3.94
N SER A 244 3.36 -8.01 4.72
CA SER A 244 3.08 -7.12 5.85
C SER A 244 4.01 -5.91 5.83
N ALA A 245 3.52 -4.76 6.34
CA ALA A 245 4.30 -3.53 6.42
C ALA A 245 3.83 -2.68 7.61
N PHE A 246 4.78 -2.08 8.33
CA PHE A 246 4.50 -1.22 9.48
C PHE A 246 5.33 0.06 9.43
N ALA A 247 4.82 1.10 10.10
CA ALA A 247 5.50 2.33 10.42
C ALA A 247 5.25 2.67 11.90
N VAL A 248 6.25 3.26 12.55
CA VAL A 248 6.13 3.84 13.89
C VAL A 248 5.95 5.33 13.73
N LEU A 249 4.81 5.82 14.20
CA LEU A 249 4.48 7.26 14.23
C LEU A 249 4.52 7.75 15.66
N MET A 250 5.01 8.96 15.86
CA MET A 250 4.94 9.61 17.17
C MET A 250 4.82 11.12 17.04
N SER A 251 4.53 11.79 18.18
CA SER A 251 4.65 13.24 18.24
C SER A 251 6.11 13.66 18.07
N ALA A 252 6.35 14.78 17.41
CA ALA A 252 7.71 15.32 17.25
C ALA A 252 8.39 15.57 18.61
N ASP A 253 7.59 15.93 19.63
CA ASP A 253 8.08 16.16 20.98
C ASP A 253 8.60 14.87 21.61
N LEU A 254 7.84 13.76 21.52
CA LEU A 254 8.28 12.46 22.02
C LEU A 254 9.50 11.94 21.25
N ALA A 255 9.55 12.13 19.94
CA ALA A 255 10.72 11.74 19.14
C ALA A 255 11.97 12.47 19.62
N LYS A 256 11.86 13.77 19.91
CA LYS A 256 12.94 14.59 20.48
C LYS A 256 13.35 14.14 21.89
N GLU A 257 12.38 13.85 22.75
CA GLU A 257 12.61 13.35 24.12
C GLU A 257 13.40 12.03 24.13
N LEU A 258 13.03 11.10 23.21
CA LEU A 258 13.70 9.82 23.06
C LEU A 258 15.01 9.88 22.27
N GLY A 259 15.38 11.05 21.73
CA GLY A 259 16.56 11.23 20.88
C GLY A 259 16.45 10.50 19.53
N LEU A 260 15.23 10.19 19.09
CA LEU A 260 14.97 9.58 17.79
C LEU A 260 14.95 10.64 16.70
N LYS A 261 15.55 10.32 15.54
CA LYS A 261 15.54 11.20 14.37
C LYS A 261 14.31 10.88 13.52
N PRO A 262 13.39 11.83 13.34
CA PRO A 262 12.28 11.64 12.43
C PRO A 262 12.76 11.52 10.98
N ILE A 263 12.20 10.56 10.27
CA ILE A 263 12.48 10.31 8.83
C ILE A 263 11.58 11.19 7.98
N ALA A 264 10.30 11.26 8.33
CA ALA A 264 9.31 12.00 7.58
C ALA A 264 8.22 12.54 8.49
N LYS A 265 7.51 13.56 7.98
CA LYS A 265 6.34 14.17 8.59
C LYS A 265 5.10 13.84 7.78
N PHE A 266 4.03 13.45 8.46
CA PHE A 266 2.70 13.36 7.85
C PHE A 266 2.15 14.77 7.62
N ILE A 267 1.77 15.07 6.37
CA ILE A 267 1.23 16.40 6.01
C ILE A 267 -0.28 16.36 5.87
N SER A 268 -0.79 15.43 5.07
CA SER A 268 -2.23 15.33 4.83
C SER A 268 -2.64 13.95 4.33
N PHE A 269 -3.93 13.68 4.46
CA PHE A 269 -4.60 12.53 3.86
C PHE A 269 -6.00 12.92 3.40
N ALA A 270 -6.45 12.32 2.30
CA ALA A 270 -7.84 12.41 1.85
C ALA A 270 -8.31 11.09 1.26
N ALA A 271 -9.57 10.76 1.54
CA ALA A 271 -10.32 9.75 0.81
C ALA A 271 -11.45 10.42 0.02
N ALA A 272 -11.84 9.81 -1.09
CA ALA A 272 -12.93 10.27 -1.94
C ALA A 272 -13.69 9.07 -2.50
N GLY A 273 -15.02 9.23 -2.67
CA GLY A 273 -15.86 8.28 -3.40
C GLY A 273 -15.92 8.63 -4.89
N CYS A 274 -16.18 7.63 -5.71
CA CYS A 274 -16.48 7.71 -7.15
C CYS A 274 -17.40 6.56 -7.55
N GLU A 275 -17.79 6.49 -8.83
CA GLU A 275 -18.58 5.38 -9.36
C GLU A 275 -17.86 4.04 -9.11
N ALA A 276 -18.58 3.06 -8.53
CA ALA A 276 -17.97 1.77 -8.16
C ALA A 276 -17.51 0.98 -9.37
N GLU A 277 -18.24 1.04 -10.47
CA GLU A 277 -17.92 0.34 -11.73
C GLU A 277 -16.61 0.77 -12.39
N VAL A 278 -16.10 1.95 -12.03
CA VAL A 278 -14.83 2.51 -12.49
C VAL A 278 -13.96 2.94 -11.30
N MET A 279 -13.95 2.14 -10.23
CA MET A 279 -13.24 2.42 -8.99
C MET A 279 -11.77 2.83 -9.19
N GLY A 280 -11.16 2.39 -10.30
CA GLY A 280 -9.80 2.74 -10.69
C GLY A 280 -9.55 4.25 -10.77
N LEU A 281 -10.59 5.05 -10.99
CA LEU A 281 -10.51 6.51 -11.09
C LEU A 281 -10.46 7.22 -9.73
N GLY A 282 -10.58 6.49 -8.62
CA GLY A 282 -10.55 7.05 -7.26
C GLY A 282 -9.44 8.05 -6.96
N PRO A 283 -8.19 7.84 -7.42
CA PRO A 283 -7.10 8.81 -7.26
C PRO A 283 -7.38 10.19 -7.84
N ILE A 284 -8.12 10.29 -8.96
CA ILE A 284 -8.48 11.55 -9.61
C ILE A 284 -9.24 12.47 -8.64
N TYR A 285 -10.05 11.88 -7.76
CA TYR A 285 -10.84 12.61 -6.78
C TYR A 285 -10.14 12.80 -5.43
N ALA A 286 -9.24 11.87 -5.05
CA ALA A 286 -8.56 11.92 -3.75
C ALA A 286 -7.33 12.82 -3.76
N VAL A 287 -6.53 12.79 -4.83
CA VAL A 287 -5.27 13.55 -4.94
C VAL A 287 -5.49 15.06 -4.81
N PRO A 288 -6.42 15.70 -5.54
CA PRO A 288 -6.63 17.15 -5.39
C PRO A 288 -7.07 17.54 -3.97
N LYS A 289 -7.85 16.68 -3.28
CA LYS A 289 -8.27 16.92 -1.89
C LYS A 289 -7.09 16.86 -0.92
N ALA A 290 -6.19 15.87 -1.10
CA ALA A 290 -5.02 15.72 -0.24
C ALA A 290 -4.05 16.90 -0.44
N LEU A 291 -3.75 17.26 -1.69
CA LEU A 291 -2.88 18.38 -2.03
C LEU A 291 -3.45 19.71 -1.50
N LYS A 292 -4.75 19.95 -1.66
CA LYS A 292 -5.41 21.15 -1.09
C LYS A 292 -5.24 21.22 0.43
N ARG A 293 -5.38 20.09 1.16
CA ARG A 293 -5.18 20.04 2.61
C ARG A 293 -3.72 20.27 3.00
N ALA A 294 -2.79 19.83 2.16
CA ALA A 294 -1.36 20.05 2.33
C ALA A 294 -0.93 21.50 2.06
N GLY A 295 -1.74 22.27 1.33
CA GLY A 295 -1.36 23.58 0.80
C GLY A 295 -0.30 23.48 -0.30
N LEU A 296 -0.24 22.33 -1.00
CA LEU A 296 0.74 22.01 -2.03
C LEU A 296 0.06 21.75 -3.37
N LYS A 297 0.84 21.79 -4.44
CA LYS A 297 0.44 21.43 -5.80
C LYS A 297 1.05 20.10 -6.21
N LEU A 298 0.54 19.50 -7.28
CA LEU A 298 1.07 18.25 -7.81
C LEU A 298 2.54 18.40 -8.26
N ASP A 299 2.89 19.53 -8.84
CA ASP A 299 4.26 19.83 -9.31
C ASP A 299 5.28 19.88 -8.16
N ASP A 300 4.84 20.19 -6.92
CA ASP A 300 5.70 20.21 -5.73
C ASP A 300 6.11 18.79 -5.31
N MET A 301 5.41 17.75 -5.80
CA MET A 301 5.75 16.36 -5.46
C MET A 301 7.01 15.93 -6.21
N ASP A 302 7.97 15.40 -5.47
CA ASP A 302 9.22 14.87 -6.01
C ASP A 302 9.07 13.40 -6.44
N VAL A 303 8.18 12.66 -5.77
CA VAL A 303 7.83 11.28 -6.11
C VAL A 303 6.33 11.06 -5.91
N ILE A 304 5.76 10.26 -6.79
CA ILE A 304 4.37 9.85 -6.75
C ILE A 304 4.34 8.31 -6.78
N GLU A 305 3.93 7.72 -5.67
CA GLU A 305 3.64 6.29 -5.61
C GLU A 305 2.15 6.08 -5.87
N LEU A 306 1.82 5.78 -7.11
CA LEU A 306 0.49 5.42 -7.57
C LEU A 306 0.38 3.90 -7.64
N ASN A 307 -0.50 3.30 -6.84
CA ASN A 307 -0.72 1.86 -6.90
C ASN A 307 -1.20 1.43 -8.29
N GLU A 308 -0.43 0.55 -8.93
CA GLU A 308 -0.75 -0.04 -10.23
C GLU A 308 -1.66 -1.26 -10.03
N ALA A 309 -2.89 -1.05 -9.54
CA ALA A 309 -3.84 -2.16 -9.42
C ALA A 309 -4.14 -2.77 -10.79
N PHE A 310 -4.29 -1.90 -11.79
CA PHE A 310 -4.40 -2.24 -13.22
C PHE A 310 -3.72 -1.16 -14.06
N ALA A 311 -3.10 -1.54 -15.17
CA ALA A 311 -2.47 -0.59 -16.08
C ALA A 311 -3.49 0.43 -16.65
N ALA A 312 -4.70 -0.03 -17.00
CA ALA A 312 -5.76 0.83 -17.50
C ALA A 312 -6.07 1.99 -16.54
N GLN A 313 -6.24 1.68 -15.25
CA GLN A 313 -6.53 2.66 -14.22
C GLN A 313 -5.35 3.63 -14.01
N ALA A 314 -4.13 3.09 -13.94
CA ALA A 314 -2.96 3.92 -13.65
C ALA A 314 -2.67 4.90 -14.79
N LEU A 315 -2.76 4.46 -16.05
CA LEU A 315 -2.60 5.32 -17.23
C LEU A 315 -3.60 6.48 -17.23
N VAL A 316 -4.89 6.19 -16.96
CA VAL A 316 -5.92 7.23 -16.91
C VAL A 316 -5.68 8.20 -15.77
N CYS A 317 -5.29 7.72 -14.58
CA CYS A 317 -4.98 8.60 -13.45
C CYS A 317 -3.78 9.51 -13.74
N ILE A 318 -2.72 9.00 -14.36
CA ILE A 318 -1.54 9.77 -14.76
C ILE A 318 -1.94 10.89 -15.72
N ASP A 319 -2.70 10.55 -16.78
CA ASP A 319 -3.15 11.49 -17.81
C ASP A 319 -4.10 12.56 -17.21
N GLN A 320 -5.17 12.14 -16.55
CA GLN A 320 -6.22 13.04 -16.06
C GLN A 320 -5.76 13.99 -14.93
N LEU A 321 -4.76 13.57 -14.14
CA LEU A 321 -4.14 14.41 -13.11
C LEU A 321 -2.97 15.24 -13.64
N GLY A 322 -2.48 14.94 -14.86
CA GLY A 322 -1.28 15.59 -15.42
C GLY A 322 -0.02 15.24 -14.64
N MET A 323 0.08 14.00 -14.14
CA MET A 323 1.28 13.55 -13.43
C MET A 323 2.47 13.44 -14.39
N ASP A 324 3.65 13.92 -13.95
CA ASP A 324 4.89 13.66 -14.67
C ASP A 324 5.25 12.15 -14.56
N PRO A 325 5.24 11.40 -15.67
CA PRO A 325 5.54 9.96 -15.64
C PRO A 325 6.93 9.61 -15.08
N ALA A 326 7.89 10.56 -15.13
CA ALA A 326 9.22 10.37 -14.55
C ALA A 326 9.21 10.34 -13.03
N LYS A 327 8.22 10.98 -12.39
CA LYS A 327 8.02 10.99 -10.94
C LYS A 327 7.15 9.83 -10.45
N VAL A 328 6.47 9.11 -11.36
CA VAL A 328 5.55 8.02 -10.99
C VAL A 328 6.28 6.69 -10.90
N ASN A 329 6.19 6.06 -9.71
CA ASN A 329 6.72 4.72 -9.43
C ASN A 329 8.16 4.52 -9.96
N PRO A 330 9.12 5.36 -9.58
CA PRO A 330 10.47 5.31 -10.14
C PRO A 330 11.20 3.98 -9.84
N TYR A 331 10.83 3.28 -8.77
CA TYR A 331 11.35 1.96 -8.39
C TYR A 331 10.41 0.81 -8.81
N GLY A 332 9.55 1.05 -9.82
CA GLY A 332 8.53 0.09 -10.25
C GLY A 332 7.29 0.07 -9.36
N GLY A 333 6.22 -0.55 -9.82
CA GLY A 333 4.93 -0.58 -9.16
C GLY A 333 4.36 -1.99 -8.97
N ALA A 334 3.07 -2.07 -8.68
CA ALA A 334 2.41 -3.30 -8.26
C ALA A 334 2.31 -4.39 -9.33
N MET A 335 2.39 -4.06 -10.60
CA MET A 335 2.46 -5.07 -11.67
C MET A 335 3.73 -5.92 -11.55
N ALA A 336 4.83 -5.31 -11.09
CA ALA A 336 6.09 -6.00 -10.86
C ALA A 336 6.23 -6.50 -9.42
N LEU A 337 5.95 -5.66 -8.43
CA LEU A 337 6.22 -5.92 -7.01
C LEU A 337 5.06 -6.62 -6.29
N GLY A 338 3.83 -6.50 -6.83
CA GLY A 338 2.64 -7.05 -6.20
C GLY A 338 1.81 -6.03 -5.41
N HIS A 339 0.60 -6.47 -5.02
CA HIS A 339 -0.38 -5.63 -4.34
C HIS A 339 -1.00 -6.38 -3.14
N PRO A 340 -0.30 -6.42 -2.00
CA PRO A 340 -0.85 -6.97 -0.76
C PRO A 340 -1.85 -5.96 -0.17
N MET A 341 -3.09 -5.96 -0.65
CA MET A 341 -4.12 -4.91 -0.50
C MET A 341 -4.03 -4.14 0.83
N GLY A 342 -4.22 -4.83 1.96
CA GLY A 342 -4.23 -4.21 3.28
C GLY A 342 -2.89 -3.59 3.70
N ALA A 343 -1.76 -4.07 3.16
CA ALA A 343 -0.41 -3.58 3.46
C ALA A 343 0.11 -2.53 2.47
N THR A 344 -0.48 -2.44 1.27
CA THR A 344 0.05 -1.66 0.15
C THR A 344 0.36 -0.21 0.50
N GLY A 345 -0.47 0.44 1.32
CA GLY A 345 -0.26 1.84 1.69
C GLY A 345 1.09 2.13 2.35
N VAL A 346 1.58 1.24 3.22
CA VAL A 346 2.90 1.39 3.88
C VAL A 346 4.02 0.83 3.00
N VAL A 347 3.76 -0.16 2.15
CA VAL A 347 4.73 -0.60 1.12
C VAL A 347 5.08 0.56 0.18
N LEU A 348 4.09 1.28 -0.34
CA LEU A 348 4.30 2.44 -1.20
C LEU A 348 4.94 3.60 -0.44
N LEU A 349 4.52 3.85 0.81
CA LEU A 349 5.11 4.88 1.66
C LEU A 349 6.61 4.62 1.88
N GLY A 350 7.00 3.40 2.23
CA GLY A 350 8.40 3.03 2.41
C GLY A 350 9.22 3.28 1.14
N LYS A 351 8.74 2.82 -0.03
CA LYS A 351 9.39 3.09 -1.33
C LYS A 351 9.54 4.59 -1.61
N ALA A 352 8.49 5.37 -1.33
CA ALA A 352 8.54 6.81 -1.53
C ALA A 352 9.60 7.47 -0.66
N LEU A 353 9.68 7.09 0.63
CA LEU A 353 10.67 7.63 1.56
C LEU A 353 12.11 7.22 1.18
N ASP A 354 12.32 5.97 0.78
CA ASP A 354 13.61 5.49 0.27
C ASP A 354 14.04 6.29 -0.98
N TYR A 355 13.11 6.53 -1.92
CA TYR A 355 13.39 7.35 -3.10
C TYR A 355 13.75 8.79 -2.74
N LEU A 356 12.99 9.44 -1.83
CA LEU A 356 13.28 10.79 -1.38
C LEU A 356 14.67 10.91 -0.75
N LYS A 357 15.04 9.92 0.08
CA LYS A 357 16.35 9.86 0.71
C LYS A 357 17.48 9.69 -0.31
N ASP A 358 17.35 8.69 -1.19
CA ASP A 358 18.35 8.37 -2.21
C ASP A 358 18.66 9.54 -3.16
N ASN A 359 17.65 10.37 -3.44
CA ASN A 359 17.75 11.46 -4.40
C ASN A 359 17.79 12.85 -3.74
N ASN A 360 17.90 12.91 -2.40
CA ASN A 360 17.85 14.16 -1.61
C ASN A 360 16.64 15.04 -1.99
N LYS A 361 15.45 14.41 -2.01
CA LYS A 361 14.17 15.03 -2.36
C LYS A 361 13.30 15.19 -1.13
N LYS A 362 12.18 15.93 -1.25
CA LYS A 362 11.42 16.42 -0.10
C LYS A 362 10.00 15.86 0.00
N TYR A 363 9.18 15.92 -1.05
CA TYR A 363 7.77 15.63 -0.97
C TYR A 363 7.37 14.37 -1.70
N ALA A 364 6.57 13.53 -1.04
CA ALA A 364 5.98 12.33 -1.60
C ALA A 364 4.45 12.38 -1.59
N LEU A 365 3.85 11.91 -2.67
CA LEU A 365 2.43 11.60 -2.78
C LEU A 365 2.27 10.08 -2.88
N VAL A 366 1.50 9.48 -1.99
CA VAL A 366 1.09 8.06 -2.05
C VAL A 366 -0.40 8.01 -2.34
N THR A 367 -0.80 7.35 -3.41
CA THR A 367 -2.21 7.30 -3.83
C THR A 367 -2.60 5.95 -4.42
N MET A 368 -3.87 5.60 -4.31
CA MET A 368 -4.41 4.34 -4.79
C MET A 368 -5.91 4.40 -5.02
N CYS A 369 -6.37 3.61 -5.97
CA CYS A 369 -7.77 3.26 -6.12
C CYS A 369 -8.18 2.25 -5.05
N ILE A 370 -9.46 2.18 -4.76
CA ILE A 370 -10.00 1.35 -3.69
C ILE A 370 -11.30 0.70 -4.21
N GLY A 371 -11.43 -0.60 -4.03
CA GLY A 371 -12.65 -1.33 -4.37
C GLY A 371 -13.90 -0.70 -3.77
N GLY A 372 -15.04 -0.84 -4.46
CA GLY A 372 -16.30 -0.23 -4.05
C GLY A 372 -16.41 1.27 -4.40
N GLY A 373 -15.60 1.77 -5.35
CA GLY A 373 -15.73 3.15 -5.87
C GLY A 373 -15.12 4.20 -4.95
N MET A 374 -13.86 4.05 -4.60
CA MET A 374 -13.15 5.01 -3.73
C MET A 374 -11.70 5.24 -4.21
N GLY A 375 -11.08 6.31 -3.71
CA GLY A 375 -9.65 6.56 -3.79
C GLY A 375 -9.10 7.16 -2.51
N ALA A 376 -7.81 7.02 -2.30
CA ALA A 376 -7.10 7.69 -1.21
C ALA A 376 -5.80 8.31 -1.68
N ALA A 377 -5.37 9.37 -1.00
CA ALA A 377 -4.09 10.02 -1.21
C ALA A 377 -3.53 10.53 0.12
N GLY A 378 -2.23 10.34 0.34
CA GLY A 378 -1.47 10.86 1.47
C GLY A 378 -0.26 11.65 1.00
N VAL A 379 0.03 12.76 1.64
CA VAL A 379 1.19 13.62 1.38
C VAL A 379 2.13 13.57 2.57
N PHE A 380 3.41 13.35 2.29
CA PHE A 380 4.46 13.22 3.27
C PHE A 380 5.65 14.12 2.92
N GLU A 381 6.33 14.63 3.94
CA GLU A 381 7.54 15.44 3.81
C GLU A 381 8.71 14.72 4.47
N ARG A 382 9.80 14.46 3.75
CA ARG A 382 11.05 13.97 4.32
C ARG A 382 11.72 15.10 5.11
N ILE A 383 12.25 14.80 6.28
CA ILE A 383 12.86 15.77 7.19
C ILE A 383 14.24 15.37 7.72
N ASP A 384 14.72 14.17 7.39
CA ASP A 384 16.08 13.65 7.74
C ASP A 384 17.19 14.16 6.82
#